data_d6a7bbf51ea681a90019e9bd6fc34f43
#
_entry.id   d6a7bbf51ea681a90019e9bd6fc34f43
#
_cell.length_a   1.000
_cell.length_b   1.000
_cell.length_c   1.000
_cell.angle_alpha   90.00
_cell.angle_beta   90.00
_cell.angle_gamma   90.00
#
_symmetry.space_group_name_H-M   'P 1'
#
loop_
_entity.id
_entity.type
_entity.pdbx_description
1 polymer ?
#
loop_
_entity_poly.entity_id
_entity_poly.type
_entity_poly.pdbx_seq_one_letter_code
_entity_poly.pdbx_strand_id
1 'polypeptide(L)'
;MTMAPEGRKLLRIEARNAETPIERKPEWIKTRANMGPEYTRLRSLVKTEGLHTVCQEAACPNIFECWEDKEATFLIGGDRCTRRCDFCNIDTGKPLPVDLMEPHKVALSVQSMGLRYATITGVTRDDLDDEGSWLYAETIRKVHELNPGTGVEMLAPDFNAKPELLNPIFETRPEVFAHNLETVPRIFKQIRPAFTYEKSLRVIGMAQEFGLITKSNLILGLGETREEVSQALVDLHNAGCDLITITQYLRPTNKHHPVERWVKPHEFVELAHEAEQIGFIGVMSGPLVRSSYRAGRLYKQAMEKKASRG
;
A
#
# COMPACT_ATOMS: atom_id res chain seq x y z
N MET A 1 11.76 0.63 13.97
CA MET A 1 11.68 2.11 14.18
C MET A 1 12.91 2.70 13.51
N THR A 2 12.79 3.07 12.24
CA THR A 2 13.81 3.88 11.55
C THR A 2 13.67 5.30 12.09
N MET A 3 14.51 5.66 13.04
CA MET A 3 14.65 7.05 13.48
C MET A 3 15.26 7.83 12.30
N ALA A 4 14.75 9.05 12.05
CA ALA A 4 15.43 9.96 11.14
C ALA A 4 16.91 10.06 11.57
N PRO A 5 17.86 10.13 10.63
CA PRO A 5 19.28 10.21 10.96
C PRO A 5 19.50 11.27 12.02
N GLU A 6 20.20 10.95 13.09
CA GLU A 6 20.53 11.90 14.15
C GLU A 6 21.23 13.11 13.53
N GLY A 7 20.71 14.32 13.80
CA GLY A 7 21.30 15.58 13.35
C GLY A 7 20.67 16.23 12.11
N ARG A 8 19.72 15.60 11.42
CA ARG A 8 19.01 16.26 10.30
C ARG A 8 18.09 17.38 10.83
N LYS A 9 18.20 18.59 10.28
CA LYS A 9 17.22 19.66 10.54
C LYS A 9 15.83 19.24 10.04
N LEU A 10 14.80 19.50 10.84
CA LEU A 10 13.41 19.28 10.45
C LEU A 10 13.05 20.12 9.23
N LEU A 11 12.29 19.56 8.30
CA LEU A 11 11.65 20.36 7.25
C LEU A 11 10.60 21.28 7.89
N ARG A 12 10.28 22.39 7.21
CA ARG A 12 9.30 23.36 7.72
C ARG A 12 7.96 22.72 8.07
N ILE A 13 7.50 21.76 7.28
CA ILE A 13 6.27 21.00 7.53
C ILE A 13 6.40 20.08 8.75
N GLU A 14 7.53 19.41 8.92
CA GLU A 14 7.78 18.53 10.08
C GLU A 14 7.82 19.33 11.38
N ALA A 15 8.43 20.52 11.36
CA ALA A 15 8.45 21.41 12.52
C ALA A 15 7.04 21.85 12.90
N ARG A 16 6.22 22.25 11.91
CA ARG A 16 4.82 22.61 12.14
C ARG A 16 4.01 21.43 12.68
N ASN A 17 4.14 20.26 12.09
CA ASN A 17 3.43 19.07 12.54
C ASN A 17 3.81 18.71 13.99
N ALA A 18 5.08 18.88 14.37
CA ALA A 18 5.58 18.56 15.71
C ALA A 18 4.97 19.42 16.84
N GLU A 19 4.34 20.54 16.52
CA GLU A 19 3.61 21.38 17.47
C GLU A 19 2.33 20.71 17.98
N THR A 20 1.76 19.76 17.19
CA THR A 20 0.56 19.03 17.58
C THR A 20 0.96 17.72 18.29
N PRO A 21 0.57 17.51 19.55
CA PRO A 21 0.85 16.27 20.27
C PRO A 21 0.22 15.04 19.61
N ILE A 22 0.79 13.86 19.86
CA ILE A 22 0.17 12.59 19.45
C ILE A 22 -0.92 12.25 20.47
N GLU A 23 -2.15 12.20 19.99
CA GLU A 23 -3.29 11.82 20.82
C GLU A 23 -3.33 10.31 21.13
N ARG A 24 -3.96 9.96 22.24
CA ARG A 24 -4.25 8.56 22.56
C ARG A 24 -5.26 7.99 21.55
N LYS A 25 -4.94 6.83 20.98
CA LYS A 25 -5.84 6.10 20.10
C LYS A 25 -7.12 5.72 20.83
N PRO A 26 -8.31 5.88 20.19
CA PRO A 26 -9.58 5.45 20.77
C PRO A 26 -9.63 3.92 20.96
N GLU A 27 -10.61 3.47 21.75
CA GLU A 27 -10.69 2.05 22.14
C GLU A 27 -10.91 1.09 20.99
N TRP A 28 -11.58 1.51 19.92
CA TRP A 28 -11.81 0.70 18.71
C TRP A 28 -10.57 0.57 17.81
N ILE A 29 -9.49 1.29 18.09
CA ILE A 29 -8.18 1.15 17.42
C ILE A 29 -7.29 0.24 18.27
N LYS A 30 -7.76 -0.95 18.55
CA LYS A 30 -6.99 -1.99 19.27
C LYS A 30 -7.01 -3.27 18.47
N THR A 31 -5.84 -3.87 18.27
CA THR A 31 -5.72 -5.21 17.71
C THR A 31 -5.53 -6.23 18.83
N ARG A 32 -6.02 -7.45 18.60
CA ARG A 32 -5.69 -8.60 19.44
C ARG A 32 -4.57 -9.38 18.77
N ALA A 33 -3.48 -9.59 19.47
CA ALA A 33 -2.41 -10.46 19.01
C ALA A 33 -2.89 -11.91 19.05
N ASN A 34 -3.27 -12.47 17.90
CA ASN A 34 -3.63 -13.88 17.79
C ASN A 34 -2.48 -14.62 17.09
N MET A 35 -1.60 -15.22 17.89
CA MET A 35 -0.41 -15.91 17.39
C MET A 35 -0.77 -17.35 17.00
N GLY A 36 -1.31 -17.54 15.80
CA GLY A 36 -1.59 -18.85 15.23
C GLY A 36 -0.32 -19.64 14.84
N PRO A 37 -0.47 -20.91 14.41
CA PRO A 37 0.65 -21.77 14.05
C PRO A 37 1.46 -21.25 12.86
N GLU A 38 0.81 -20.74 11.80
CA GLU A 38 1.51 -20.20 10.63
C GLU A 38 2.26 -18.91 10.96
N TYR A 39 1.64 -17.99 11.72
CA TYR A 39 2.33 -16.81 12.21
C TYR A 39 3.61 -17.16 12.99
N THR A 40 3.50 -18.13 13.90
CA THR A 40 4.65 -18.56 14.72
C THR A 40 5.76 -19.16 13.87
N ARG A 41 5.40 -20.01 12.89
CA ARG A 41 6.32 -20.60 11.91
C ARG A 41 7.02 -19.51 11.09
N LEU A 42 6.25 -18.60 10.48
CA LEU A 42 6.79 -17.53 9.63
C LEU A 42 7.69 -16.56 10.43
N ARG A 43 7.30 -16.21 11.64
CA ARG A 43 8.12 -15.37 12.53
C ARG A 43 9.48 -16.00 12.83
N SER A 44 9.50 -17.31 13.10
CA SER A 44 10.74 -18.05 13.32
C SER A 44 11.60 -18.06 12.07
N LEU A 45 11.01 -18.39 10.92
CA LEU A 45 11.69 -18.44 9.61
C LEU A 45 12.33 -17.10 9.25
N VAL A 46 11.55 -16.02 9.28
CA VAL A 46 12.03 -14.66 8.97
C VAL A 46 13.22 -14.28 9.86
N LYS A 47 13.17 -14.63 11.16
CA LYS A 47 14.27 -14.38 12.09
C LYS A 47 15.51 -15.22 11.78
N THR A 48 15.32 -16.51 11.45
CA THR A 48 16.44 -17.44 11.22
C THR A 48 17.14 -17.19 9.90
N GLU A 49 16.37 -16.85 8.85
CA GLU A 49 16.89 -16.60 7.50
C GLU A 49 17.22 -15.14 7.23
N GLY A 50 16.98 -14.24 8.19
CA GLY A 50 17.26 -12.80 8.04
C GLY A 50 16.43 -12.13 6.95
N LEU A 51 15.16 -12.58 6.76
CA LEU A 51 14.27 -12.02 5.76
C LEU A 51 13.71 -10.66 6.21
N HIS A 52 13.37 -9.80 5.25
CA HIS A 52 12.82 -8.46 5.50
C HIS A 52 11.40 -8.33 4.96
N THR A 53 10.47 -7.93 5.82
CA THR A 53 9.08 -7.68 5.45
C THR A 53 8.60 -6.35 6.01
N VAL A 54 7.84 -5.58 5.21
CA VAL A 54 7.16 -4.36 5.69
C VAL A 54 6.29 -4.65 6.91
N CYS A 55 5.71 -5.86 6.96
CA CYS A 55 4.85 -6.28 8.08
C CYS A 55 5.55 -6.19 9.44
N GLN A 56 6.84 -6.56 9.51
CA GLN A 56 7.64 -6.46 10.73
C GLN A 56 8.23 -5.07 10.93
N GLU A 57 8.83 -4.50 9.89
CA GLU A 57 9.54 -3.22 9.99
C GLU A 57 8.60 -2.06 10.32
N ALA A 58 7.38 -2.07 9.78
CA ALA A 58 6.34 -1.10 10.09
C ALA A 58 5.52 -1.44 11.35
N ALA A 59 5.87 -2.51 12.08
CA ALA A 59 5.11 -3.00 13.24
C ALA A 59 3.59 -3.07 12.93
N CYS A 60 3.25 -3.68 11.79
CA CYS A 60 1.88 -3.72 11.30
C CYS A 60 0.96 -4.45 12.28
N PRO A 61 -0.16 -3.85 12.72
CA PRO A 61 -1.07 -4.47 13.68
C PRO A 61 -1.75 -5.74 13.13
N ASN A 62 -1.78 -5.91 11.82
CA ASN A 62 -2.47 -7.02 11.15
C ASN A 62 -1.55 -8.20 10.79
N ILE A 63 -0.27 -8.15 11.18
CA ILE A 63 0.72 -9.16 10.84
C ILE A 63 0.27 -10.57 11.26
N PHE A 64 -0.42 -10.69 12.39
CA PHE A 64 -0.90 -11.97 12.92
C PHE A 64 -1.90 -12.65 11.98
N GLU A 65 -2.81 -11.85 11.39
CA GLU A 65 -3.86 -12.36 10.51
C GLU A 65 -3.35 -12.61 9.09
N CYS A 66 -2.58 -11.65 8.53
CA CYS A 66 -2.03 -11.83 7.19
C CYS A 66 -1.08 -13.01 7.11
N TRP A 67 -0.20 -13.17 8.08
CA TRP A 67 0.75 -14.29 8.09
C TRP A 67 0.07 -15.64 8.34
N GLU A 68 -1.02 -15.68 9.12
CA GLU A 68 -1.83 -16.88 9.25
C GLU A 68 -2.50 -17.28 7.92
N ASP A 69 -2.91 -16.29 7.12
CA ASP A 69 -3.42 -16.49 5.76
C ASP A 69 -2.30 -16.78 4.72
N LYS A 70 -1.01 -16.79 5.14
CA LYS A 70 0.17 -16.92 4.25
C LYS A 70 0.28 -15.78 3.23
N GLU A 71 0.02 -14.56 3.70
CA GLU A 71 0.14 -13.33 2.94
C GLU A 71 1.17 -12.40 3.61
N ALA A 72 2.07 -11.81 2.83
CA ALA A 72 3.05 -10.86 3.34
C ALA A 72 3.29 -9.70 2.35
N THR A 73 3.85 -8.61 2.86
CA THR A 73 4.20 -7.42 2.08
C THR A 73 5.70 -7.19 2.13
N PHE A 74 6.31 -7.02 0.96
CA PHE A 74 7.73 -6.71 0.77
C PHE A 74 7.91 -5.27 0.30
N LEU A 75 8.98 -4.62 0.76
CA LEU A 75 9.41 -3.31 0.29
C LEU A 75 10.62 -3.51 -0.64
N ILE A 76 10.59 -2.88 -1.81
CA ILE A 76 11.68 -2.91 -2.78
C ILE A 76 12.21 -1.50 -3.10
N GLY A 77 13.41 -1.44 -3.65
CA GLY A 77 14.05 -0.18 -4.04
C GLY A 77 14.87 0.48 -2.92
N GLY A 78 15.04 -0.22 -1.78
CA GLY A 78 15.79 0.25 -0.63
C GLY A 78 14.92 0.86 0.46
N ASP A 79 15.56 1.53 1.43
CA ASP A 79 14.98 2.07 2.66
C ASP A 79 14.64 3.57 2.59
N ARG A 80 14.97 4.24 1.47
CA ARG A 80 14.77 5.69 1.28
C ARG A 80 14.00 5.99 0.01
N CYS A 81 13.01 6.86 0.16
CA CYS A 81 12.16 7.31 -0.93
C CYS A 81 12.64 8.68 -1.45
N THR A 82 12.63 8.89 -2.76
CA THR A 82 12.93 10.21 -3.35
C THR A 82 11.79 11.20 -3.14
N ARG A 83 10.57 10.71 -2.88
CA ARG A 83 9.37 11.53 -2.64
C ARG A 83 8.91 11.43 -1.20
N ARG A 84 8.32 12.50 -0.70
CA ARG A 84 7.75 12.57 0.62
C ARG A 84 6.23 12.60 0.56
N CYS A 85 5.59 11.69 1.31
CA CYS A 85 4.18 11.76 1.68
C CYS A 85 4.07 12.03 3.18
N ASP A 86 3.20 12.97 3.60
CA ASP A 86 3.17 13.44 4.99
C ASP A 86 2.57 12.43 5.99
N PHE A 87 2.04 11.32 5.49
CA PHE A 87 1.54 10.19 6.28
C PHE A 87 2.51 9.00 6.35
N CYS A 88 3.53 8.95 5.47
CA CYS A 88 4.35 7.76 5.25
C CYS A 88 5.57 7.76 6.18
N ASN A 89 5.83 6.61 6.83
CA ASN A 89 6.95 6.43 7.76
C ASN A 89 8.28 6.07 7.06
N ILE A 90 8.31 5.98 5.74
CA ILE A 90 9.56 5.74 5.00
C ILE A 90 10.40 7.03 4.98
N ASP A 91 11.68 6.89 5.28
CA ASP A 91 12.62 8.00 5.24
C ASP A 91 12.76 8.59 3.82
N THR A 92 12.79 9.90 3.74
CA THR A 92 12.99 10.63 2.48
C THR A 92 14.44 11.07 2.35
N GLY A 93 15.04 10.88 1.19
CA GLY A 93 16.41 11.30 0.93
C GLY A 93 17.00 10.67 -0.31
N LYS A 94 18.31 10.79 -0.45
CA LYS A 94 19.04 10.13 -1.54
C LYS A 94 19.14 8.63 -1.23
N PRO A 95 18.54 7.74 -2.07
CA PRO A 95 18.65 6.31 -1.87
C PRO A 95 20.07 5.79 -2.12
N LEU A 96 20.36 4.60 -1.60
CA LEU A 96 21.54 3.85 -1.97
C LEU A 96 21.42 3.28 -3.41
N PRO A 97 22.52 2.86 -4.05
CA PRO A 97 22.46 2.16 -5.33
C PRO A 97 21.49 0.97 -5.27
N VAL A 98 20.82 0.69 -6.39
CA VAL A 98 19.89 -0.45 -6.49
C VAL A 98 20.65 -1.76 -6.36
N ASP A 99 20.14 -2.66 -5.54
CA ASP A 99 20.58 -4.05 -5.52
C ASP A 99 19.90 -4.82 -6.66
N LEU A 100 20.64 -5.10 -7.72
CA LEU A 100 20.13 -5.85 -8.88
C LEU A 100 19.67 -7.28 -8.53
N MET A 101 20.08 -7.80 -7.38
CA MET A 101 19.66 -9.11 -6.88
C MET A 101 18.41 -9.04 -6.01
N GLU A 102 17.91 -7.84 -5.70
CA GLU A 102 16.72 -7.67 -4.84
C GLU A 102 15.48 -8.41 -5.37
N PRO A 103 15.15 -8.40 -6.69
CA PRO A 103 14.04 -9.18 -7.23
C PRO A 103 14.15 -10.69 -6.93
N HIS A 104 15.34 -11.24 -7.10
CA HIS A 104 15.60 -12.66 -6.82
C HIS A 104 15.49 -12.97 -5.31
N LYS A 105 16.03 -12.11 -4.45
CA LYS A 105 15.95 -12.25 -2.99
C LYS A 105 14.51 -12.20 -2.49
N VAL A 106 13.68 -11.31 -3.03
CA VAL A 106 12.24 -11.24 -2.72
C VAL A 106 11.55 -12.54 -3.12
N ALA A 107 11.81 -13.04 -4.34
CA ALA A 107 11.21 -14.28 -4.82
C ALA A 107 11.60 -15.50 -3.97
N LEU A 108 12.86 -15.59 -3.53
CA LEU A 108 13.33 -16.62 -2.58
C LEU A 108 12.63 -16.48 -1.21
N SER A 109 12.44 -15.24 -0.72
CA SER A 109 11.73 -15.00 0.53
C SER A 109 10.27 -15.46 0.45
N VAL A 110 9.59 -15.19 -0.66
CA VAL A 110 8.23 -15.67 -0.94
C VAL A 110 8.20 -17.21 -0.90
N GLN A 111 9.19 -17.86 -1.53
CA GLN A 111 9.32 -19.32 -1.57
C GLN A 111 9.55 -19.92 -0.19
N SER A 112 10.55 -19.42 0.55
CA SER A 112 10.88 -19.89 1.90
C SER A 112 9.70 -19.72 2.87
N MET A 113 8.98 -18.63 2.75
CA MET A 113 7.77 -18.39 3.55
C MET A 113 6.58 -19.26 3.10
N GLY A 114 6.59 -19.81 1.90
CA GLY A 114 5.49 -20.60 1.31
C GLY A 114 4.22 -19.76 1.18
N LEU A 115 4.35 -18.53 0.72
CA LEU A 115 3.22 -17.59 0.63
C LEU A 115 2.25 -18.01 -0.47
N ARG A 116 0.98 -17.77 -0.24
CA ARG A 116 -0.08 -17.90 -1.26
C ARG A 116 -0.28 -16.60 -2.03
N TYR A 117 0.04 -15.48 -1.38
CA TYR A 117 -0.11 -14.16 -1.96
C TYR A 117 0.97 -13.21 -1.43
N ALA A 118 1.63 -12.51 -2.32
CA ALA A 118 2.67 -11.55 -1.99
C ALA A 118 2.26 -10.16 -2.47
N THR A 119 2.15 -9.20 -1.55
CA THR A 119 2.07 -7.79 -1.94
C THR A 119 3.48 -7.24 -2.02
N ILE A 120 3.82 -6.63 -3.14
CA ILE A 120 5.10 -5.97 -3.36
C ILE A 120 4.82 -4.48 -3.45
N THR A 121 5.50 -3.70 -2.64
CA THR A 121 5.50 -2.23 -2.72
C THR A 121 6.93 -1.73 -2.76
N GLY A 122 7.14 -0.47 -3.13
CA GLY A 122 8.48 0.05 -3.19
C GLY A 122 8.54 1.56 -2.93
N VAL A 123 9.76 2.01 -2.70
CA VAL A 123 10.06 3.44 -2.65
C VAL A 123 10.10 4.02 -4.07
N THR A 124 9.82 5.32 -4.22
CA THR A 124 10.06 6.00 -5.50
C THR A 124 11.55 6.19 -5.72
N ARG A 125 11.97 6.03 -6.95
CA ARG A 125 13.37 6.12 -7.39
C ARG A 125 13.52 7.10 -8.55
N ASP A 126 13.01 8.35 -8.37
CA ASP A 126 13.14 9.42 -9.35
C ASP A 126 14.61 9.78 -9.66
N ASP A 127 15.55 9.19 -8.91
CA ASP A 127 16.99 9.29 -9.12
C ASP A 127 17.53 8.35 -10.23
N LEU A 128 16.69 7.42 -10.72
CA LEU A 128 17.03 6.49 -11.80
C LEU A 128 16.36 6.92 -13.12
N ASP A 129 16.98 6.61 -14.24
CA ASP A 129 16.49 6.96 -15.58
C ASP A 129 15.12 6.34 -15.88
N ASP A 130 14.86 5.14 -15.38
CA ASP A 130 13.60 4.41 -15.49
C ASP A 130 12.68 4.57 -14.27
N GLU A 131 13.00 5.50 -13.37
CA GLU A 131 12.29 5.72 -12.10
C GLU A 131 12.13 4.42 -11.26
N GLY A 132 12.93 3.38 -11.55
CA GLY A 132 12.88 2.06 -10.92
C GLY A 132 11.88 1.08 -11.54
N SER A 133 11.28 1.38 -12.67
CA SER A 133 10.28 0.54 -13.37
C SER A 133 10.77 -0.90 -13.58
N TRP A 134 12.03 -1.07 -14.02
CA TRP A 134 12.64 -2.38 -14.18
C TRP A 134 12.59 -3.23 -12.91
N LEU A 135 12.89 -2.62 -11.76
CA LEU A 135 12.92 -3.31 -10.47
C LEU A 135 11.52 -3.89 -10.12
N TYR A 136 10.46 -3.12 -10.34
CA TYR A 136 9.09 -3.57 -10.12
C TYR A 136 8.72 -4.72 -11.06
N ALA A 137 8.99 -4.56 -12.35
CA ALA A 137 8.70 -5.58 -13.35
C ALA A 137 9.47 -6.88 -13.09
N GLU A 138 10.77 -6.77 -12.82
CA GLU A 138 11.63 -7.95 -12.59
C GLU A 138 11.26 -8.68 -11.29
N THR A 139 10.84 -7.95 -10.26
CA THR A 139 10.38 -8.57 -9.01
C THR A 139 9.15 -9.44 -9.25
N ILE A 140 8.17 -8.96 -10.00
CA ILE A 140 6.97 -9.76 -10.35
C ILE A 140 7.38 -11.02 -11.14
N ARG A 141 8.22 -10.85 -12.18
CA ARG A 141 8.70 -11.98 -13.00
C ARG A 141 9.38 -13.04 -12.15
N LYS A 142 10.28 -12.63 -11.24
CA LYS A 142 11.03 -13.57 -10.38
C LYS A 142 10.11 -14.25 -9.36
N VAL A 143 9.12 -13.55 -8.82
CA VAL A 143 8.15 -14.18 -7.92
C VAL A 143 7.32 -15.22 -8.68
N HIS A 144 6.78 -14.92 -9.85
CA HIS A 144 6.02 -15.88 -10.66
C HIS A 144 6.89 -17.07 -11.13
N GLU A 145 8.15 -16.81 -11.53
CA GLU A 145 9.09 -17.85 -11.97
C GLU A 145 9.41 -18.87 -10.87
N LEU A 146 9.74 -18.40 -9.67
CA LEU A 146 10.17 -19.25 -8.56
C LEU A 146 9.00 -19.79 -7.72
N ASN A 147 7.81 -19.18 -7.80
CA ASN A 147 6.65 -19.49 -6.98
C ASN A 147 5.40 -19.68 -7.85
N PRO A 148 5.32 -20.70 -8.70
CA PRO A 148 4.13 -20.95 -9.50
C PRO A 148 2.90 -21.12 -8.61
N GLY A 149 1.85 -20.33 -8.88
CA GLY A 149 0.59 -20.33 -8.11
C GLY A 149 0.54 -19.37 -6.93
N THR A 150 1.62 -18.62 -6.64
CA THR A 150 1.56 -17.49 -5.72
C THR A 150 1.03 -16.26 -6.44
N GLY A 151 -0.08 -15.67 -5.97
CA GLY A 151 -0.60 -14.42 -6.51
C GLY A 151 0.26 -13.23 -6.10
N VAL A 152 0.38 -12.24 -6.98
CA VAL A 152 1.15 -11.01 -6.76
C VAL A 152 0.26 -9.78 -6.88
N GLU A 153 0.25 -8.94 -5.83
CA GLU A 153 -0.25 -7.57 -5.89
C GLU A 153 0.94 -6.62 -5.97
N MET A 154 1.01 -5.85 -7.03
CA MET A 154 2.03 -4.82 -7.18
C MET A 154 1.45 -3.46 -6.81
N LEU A 155 1.85 -2.91 -5.66
CA LEU A 155 1.53 -1.55 -5.24
C LEU A 155 2.65 -0.61 -5.69
N ALA A 156 2.43 0.07 -6.79
CA ALA A 156 3.42 0.90 -7.48
C ALA A 156 3.21 2.41 -7.28
N PRO A 157 4.26 3.24 -7.37
CA PRO A 157 4.13 4.69 -7.51
C PRO A 157 3.50 5.06 -8.86
N ASP A 158 3.33 6.36 -9.12
CA ASP A 158 2.68 6.83 -10.35
C ASP A 158 3.56 6.81 -11.61
N PHE A 159 4.88 6.62 -11.48
CA PHE A 159 5.84 6.73 -12.58
C PHE A 159 5.55 7.92 -13.51
N ASN A 160 5.09 9.02 -12.93
CA ASN A 160 4.62 10.21 -13.62
C ASN A 160 3.56 9.97 -14.71
N ALA A 161 2.82 8.84 -14.64
CA ALA A 161 1.87 8.35 -15.63
C ALA A 161 2.48 8.19 -17.03
N LYS A 162 3.75 7.80 -17.10
CA LYS A 162 4.48 7.55 -18.34
C LYS A 162 4.23 6.12 -18.83
N PRO A 163 3.65 5.91 -20.03
CA PRO A 163 3.40 4.56 -20.54
C PRO A 163 4.66 3.71 -20.67
N GLU A 164 5.78 4.31 -21.07
CA GLU A 164 7.07 3.65 -21.24
C GLU A 164 7.63 3.06 -19.93
N LEU A 165 7.21 3.58 -18.78
CA LEU A 165 7.61 3.09 -17.46
C LEU A 165 6.58 2.13 -16.84
N LEU A 166 5.29 2.31 -17.16
CA LEU A 166 4.22 1.49 -16.62
C LEU A 166 4.00 0.19 -17.41
N ASN A 167 4.08 0.25 -18.76
CA ASN A 167 3.84 -0.92 -19.59
C ASN A 167 4.73 -2.11 -19.27
N PRO A 168 6.06 -1.97 -19.03
CA PRO A 168 6.89 -3.10 -18.62
C PRO A 168 6.40 -3.81 -17.34
N ILE A 169 5.76 -3.07 -16.42
CA ILE A 169 5.16 -3.63 -15.20
C ILE A 169 3.84 -4.33 -15.55
N PHE A 170 2.98 -3.71 -16.37
CA PHE A 170 1.70 -4.29 -16.78
C PHE A 170 1.87 -5.59 -17.58
N GLU A 171 2.89 -5.67 -18.43
CA GLU A 171 3.25 -6.85 -19.21
C GLU A 171 3.58 -8.08 -18.35
N THR A 172 4.04 -7.87 -17.10
CA THR A 172 4.29 -8.97 -16.16
C THR A 172 3.03 -9.63 -15.62
N ARG A 173 1.85 -9.03 -15.87
CA ARG A 173 0.52 -9.54 -15.48
C ARG A 173 0.43 -9.90 -13.99
N PRO A 174 0.69 -8.96 -13.05
CA PRO A 174 0.37 -9.21 -11.65
C PRO A 174 -1.14 -9.49 -11.50
N GLU A 175 -1.54 -10.28 -10.53
CA GLU A 175 -2.95 -10.54 -10.23
C GLU A 175 -3.72 -9.27 -9.91
N VAL A 176 -3.04 -8.32 -9.24
CA VAL A 176 -3.58 -6.98 -8.97
C VAL A 176 -2.50 -5.94 -9.19
N PHE A 177 -2.80 -4.92 -9.97
CA PHE A 177 -2.03 -3.68 -9.99
C PHE A 177 -2.69 -2.65 -9.09
N ALA A 178 -1.97 -2.18 -8.08
CA ALA A 178 -2.44 -1.20 -7.12
C ALA A 178 -1.67 0.12 -7.25
N HIS A 179 -2.42 1.21 -7.24
CA HIS A 179 -1.90 2.56 -7.03
C HIS A 179 -2.83 3.33 -6.10
N ASN A 180 -2.31 3.69 -4.94
CA ASN A 180 -3.13 4.33 -3.91
C ASN A 180 -3.35 5.82 -4.20
N LEU A 181 -4.60 6.27 -4.19
CA LEU A 181 -4.98 7.68 -4.25
C LEU A 181 -4.70 8.39 -2.93
N GLU A 182 -4.95 7.71 -1.83
CA GLU A 182 -4.72 8.04 -0.43
C GLU A 182 -5.64 9.12 0.14
N THR A 183 -5.91 10.20 -0.58
CA THR A 183 -6.73 11.30 -0.06
C THR A 183 -7.46 12.08 -1.15
N VAL A 184 -8.23 13.09 -0.76
CA VAL A 184 -9.14 13.87 -1.59
C VAL A 184 -8.45 15.10 -2.23
N PRO A 185 -8.98 15.68 -3.33
CA PRO A 185 -8.33 16.75 -4.09
C PRO A 185 -7.90 17.95 -3.26
N ARG A 186 -8.76 18.45 -2.36
CA ARG A 186 -8.53 19.67 -1.58
C ARG A 186 -7.25 19.63 -0.75
N ILE A 187 -6.94 18.47 -0.15
CA ILE A 187 -5.77 18.30 0.72
C ILE A 187 -4.65 17.51 0.05
N PHE A 188 -4.83 17.08 -1.20
CA PHE A 188 -3.91 16.17 -1.90
C PHE A 188 -2.48 16.69 -1.92
N LYS A 189 -2.28 17.94 -2.34
CA LYS A 189 -0.93 18.55 -2.44
C LYS A 189 -0.26 18.71 -1.07
N GLN A 190 -1.03 18.88 -0.01
CA GLN A 190 -0.49 18.96 1.36
C GLN A 190 0.02 17.58 1.81
N ILE A 191 -0.75 16.54 1.54
CA ILE A 191 -0.49 15.16 2.00
C ILE A 191 0.51 14.43 1.10
N ARG A 192 0.41 14.63 -0.23
CA ARG A 192 1.24 13.99 -1.27
C ARG A 192 1.86 15.02 -2.22
N PRO A 193 2.78 15.88 -1.77
CA PRO A 193 3.24 17.04 -2.53
C PRO A 193 3.93 16.72 -3.86
N ALA A 194 4.48 15.51 -4.01
CA ALA A 194 5.18 15.05 -5.21
C ALA A 194 4.28 14.28 -6.20
N PHE A 195 2.99 14.14 -5.88
CA PHE A 195 2.00 13.47 -6.72
C PHE A 195 0.90 14.46 -7.14
N THR A 196 0.06 14.09 -8.09
CA THR A 196 -1.20 14.79 -8.37
C THR A 196 -2.38 13.82 -8.38
N TYR A 197 -3.55 14.32 -8.03
CA TYR A 197 -4.78 13.54 -7.97
C TYR A 197 -5.12 12.93 -9.34
N GLU A 198 -5.07 13.76 -10.37
CA GLU A 198 -5.39 13.40 -11.75
C GLU A 198 -4.42 12.36 -12.32
N LYS A 199 -3.11 12.50 -12.03
CA LYS A 199 -2.12 11.48 -12.44
C LYS A 199 -2.37 10.14 -11.75
N SER A 200 -2.74 10.17 -10.47
CA SER A 200 -3.06 8.94 -9.74
C SER A 200 -4.26 8.21 -10.32
N LEU A 201 -5.31 8.93 -10.70
CA LEU A 201 -6.46 8.34 -11.40
C LEU A 201 -6.07 7.81 -12.79
N ARG A 202 -5.26 8.57 -13.54
CA ARG A 202 -4.80 8.15 -14.87
C ARG A 202 -4.01 6.83 -14.81
N VAL A 203 -3.14 6.63 -13.82
CA VAL A 203 -2.38 5.38 -13.66
C VAL A 203 -3.31 4.18 -13.46
N ILE A 204 -4.37 4.34 -12.68
CA ILE A 204 -5.40 3.30 -12.52
C ILE A 204 -6.09 3.01 -13.86
N GLY A 205 -6.49 4.06 -14.60
CA GLY A 205 -7.11 3.92 -15.93
C GLY A 205 -6.21 3.19 -16.90
N MET A 206 -4.92 3.52 -16.96
CA MET A 206 -3.95 2.85 -17.84
C MET A 206 -3.82 1.34 -17.51
N ALA A 207 -3.81 0.98 -16.23
CA ALA A 207 -3.76 -0.42 -15.82
C ALA A 207 -5.06 -1.17 -16.20
N GLN A 208 -6.20 -0.52 -16.03
CA GLN A 208 -7.51 -1.08 -16.41
C GLN A 208 -7.62 -1.26 -17.94
N GLU A 209 -7.21 -0.27 -18.73
CA GLU A 209 -7.15 -0.35 -20.20
C GLU A 209 -6.24 -1.49 -20.68
N PHE A 210 -5.17 -1.79 -19.92
CA PHE A 210 -4.29 -2.92 -20.17
C PHE A 210 -4.93 -4.27 -19.80
N GLY A 211 -6.10 -4.26 -19.15
CA GLY A 211 -6.87 -5.44 -18.75
C GLY A 211 -6.40 -6.07 -17.44
N LEU A 212 -5.78 -5.31 -16.55
CA LEU A 212 -5.43 -5.75 -15.20
C LEU A 212 -6.59 -5.53 -14.23
N ILE A 213 -6.62 -6.30 -13.15
CA ILE A 213 -7.44 -5.97 -11.98
C ILE A 213 -6.73 -4.86 -11.23
N THR A 214 -7.47 -3.78 -10.99
CA THR A 214 -6.92 -2.57 -10.39
C THR A 214 -7.36 -2.39 -8.94
N LYS A 215 -6.52 -1.73 -8.16
CA LYS A 215 -6.82 -1.46 -6.76
C LYS A 215 -6.31 -0.09 -6.33
N SER A 216 -7.04 0.51 -5.38
CA SER A 216 -6.62 1.75 -4.73
C SER A 216 -6.93 1.74 -3.23
N ASN A 217 -6.48 2.77 -2.53
CA ASN A 217 -6.71 2.97 -1.10
C ASN A 217 -7.04 4.43 -0.80
N LEU A 218 -7.95 4.63 0.16
CA LEU A 218 -8.21 5.92 0.80
C LEU A 218 -7.88 5.86 2.29
N ILE A 219 -7.13 6.85 2.77
CA ILE A 219 -6.78 7.01 4.18
C ILE A 219 -7.66 8.12 4.74
N LEU A 220 -8.43 7.81 5.77
CA LEU A 220 -9.35 8.74 6.43
C LEU A 220 -8.77 9.30 7.72
N GLY A 221 -9.18 10.51 8.08
CA GLY A 221 -8.71 11.24 9.25
C GLY A 221 -7.52 12.16 8.96
N LEU A 222 -7.31 12.53 7.69
CA LEU A 222 -6.33 13.51 7.23
C LEU A 222 -6.92 14.93 7.07
N GLY A 223 -8.24 15.12 7.34
CA GLY A 223 -8.94 16.40 7.22
C GLY A 223 -9.92 16.47 6.04
N GLU A 224 -10.18 15.35 5.38
CA GLU A 224 -11.22 15.20 4.36
C GLU A 224 -12.63 15.29 4.96
N THR A 225 -13.62 15.74 4.17
CA THR A 225 -15.03 15.63 4.52
C THR A 225 -15.64 14.33 4.00
N ARG A 226 -16.83 13.97 4.52
CA ARG A 226 -17.55 12.76 4.11
C ARG A 226 -17.93 12.80 2.62
N GLU A 227 -18.37 13.98 2.14
CA GLU A 227 -18.75 14.22 0.75
C GLU A 227 -17.56 14.13 -0.20
N GLU A 228 -16.40 14.64 0.23
CA GLU A 228 -15.15 14.52 -0.55
C GLU A 228 -14.70 13.05 -0.69
N VAL A 229 -14.90 12.24 0.35
CA VAL A 229 -14.61 10.80 0.29
C VAL A 229 -15.55 10.11 -0.69
N SER A 230 -16.85 10.40 -0.66
CA SER A 230 -17.82 9.86 -1.60
C SER A 230 -17.44 10.21 -3.05
N GLN A 231 -17.08 11.47 -3.30
CA GLN A 231 -16.63 11.89 -4.63
C GLN A 231 -15.35 11.15 -5.07
N ALA A 232 -14.39 10.98 -4.18
CA ALA A 232 -13.15 10.25 -4.48
C ALA A 232 -13.40 8.76 -4.80
N LEU A 233 -14.39 8.13 -4.17
CA LEU A 233 -14.84 6.78 -4.53
C LEU A 233 -15.43 6.74 -5.95
N VAL A 234 -16.28 7.70 -6.29
CA VAL A 234 -16.84 7.83 -7.65
C VAL A 234 -15.74 8.07 -8.68
N ASP A 235 -14.80 8.97 -8.40
CA ASP A 235 -13.68 9.27 -9.30
C ASP A 235 -12.80 8.04 -9.56
N LEU A 236 -12.48 7.27 -8.51
CA LEU A 236 -11.71 6.03 -8.61
C LEU A 236 -12.45 4.97 -9.44
N HIS A 237 -13.74 4.77 -9.18
CA HIS A 237 -14.55 3.81 -9.95
C HIS A 237 -14.62 4.21 -11.43
N ASN A 238 -14.85 5.49 -11.71
CA ASN A 238 -14.89 6.02 -13.08
C ASN A 238 -13.53 5.90 -13.80
N ALA A 239 -12.42 5.95 -13.05
CA ALA A 239 -11.09 5.69 -13.58
C ALA A 239 -10.80 4.19 -13.81
N GLY A 240 -11.75 3.29 -13.47
CA GLY A 240 -11.60 1.85 -13.66
C GLY A 240 -10.98 1.12 -12.50
N CYS A 241 -11.13 1.63 -11.26
CA CYS A 241 -10.69 0.94 -10.06
C CYS A 241 -11.66 -0.18 -9.68
N ASP A 242 -11.17 -1.41 -9.64
CA ASP A 242 -11.95 -2.62 -9.31
C ASP A 242 -12.07 -2.84 -7.79
N LEU A 243 -10.96 -2.69 -7.07
CA LEU A 243 -10.83 -2.99 -5.65
C LEU A 243 -10.50 -1.73 -4.86
N ILE A 244 -11.14 -1.57 -3.71
CA ILE A 244 -10.87 -0.43 -2.82
C ILE A 244 -10.64 -0.86 -1.37
N THR A 245 -9.63 -0.27 -0.74
CA THR A 245 -9.45 -0.31 0.71
C THR A 245 -9.69 1.07 1.30
N ILE A 246 -10.39 1.14 2.45
CA ILE A 246 -10.68 2.39 3.16
C ILE A 246 -10.15 2.23 4.59
N THR A 247 -9.21 3.09 4.98
CA THR A 247 -8.36 2.88 6.15
C THR A 247 -8.34 4.09 7.06
N GLN A 248 -8.11 3.90 8.37
CA GLN A 248 -7.85 5.02 9.28
C GLN A 248 -6.37 5.42 9.22
N TYR A 249 -6.11 6.71 9.14
CA TYR A 249 -4.77 7.25 9.37
C TYR A 249 -4.29 6.97 10.79
N LEU A 250 -3.11 6.38 10.90
CA LEU A 250 -2.41 6.23 12.16
C LEU A 250 -1.08 6.96 12.06
N ARG A 251 -0.98 8.10 12.74
CA ARG A 251 0.19 8.97 12.74
C ARG A 251 1.45 8.23 13.21
N PRO A 252 2.50 8.11 12.36
CA PRO A 252 3.70 7.35 12.74
C PRO A 252 4.53 8.04 13.83
N THR A 253 4.81 9.33 13.67
CA THR A 253 5.55 10.17 14.63
C THR A 253 4.96 11.58 14.66
N ASN A 254 5.38 12.41 15.61
CA ASN A 254 4.96 13.81 15.69
C ASN A 254 5.43 14.68 14.51
N LYS A 255 6.35 14.21 13.66
CA LYS A 255 6.81 14.90 12.45
C LYS A 255 5.85 14.75 11.26
N HIS A 256 4.92 13.78 11.33
CA HIS A 256 3.93 13.50 10.31
C HIS A 256 2.65 14.31 10.54
N HIS A 257 1.80 14.35 9.51
CA HIS A 257 0.50 15.01 9.58
C HIS A 257 -0.26 14.60 10.85
N PRO A 258 -0.89 15.55 11.59
CA PRO A 258 -1.75 15.19 12.73
C PRO A 258 -2.93 14.31 12.31
N VAL A 259 -3.47 13.54 13.27
CA VAL A 259 -4.77 12.92 13.05
C VAL A 259 -5.82 13.99 13.25
N GLU A 260 -6.50 14.38 12.17
CA GLU A 260 -7.55 15.42 12.21
C GLU A 260 -8.87 14.88 12.79
N ARG A 261 -9.12 13.58 12.56
CA ARG A 261 -10.33 12.91 13.04
C ARG A 261 -10.13 11.41 13.23
N TRP A 262 -10.66 10.87 14.29
CA TRP A 262 -10.83 9.43 14.48
C TRP A 262 -12.20 9.01 13.93
N VAL A 263 -12.20 8.36 12.77
CA VAL A 263 -13.40 7.88 12.09
C VAL A 263 -14.01 6.73 12.88
N LYS A 264 -15.33 6.80 13.11
CA LYS A 264 -16.03 5.77 13.90
C LYS A 264 -16.24 4.48 13.10
N PRO A 265 -16.29 3.31 13.75
CA PRO A 265 -16.45 2.03 13.06
C PRO A 265 -17.65 1.93 12.13
N HIS A 266 -18.80 2.53 12.47
CA HIS A 266 -20.00 2.51 11.63
C HIS A 266 -19.81 3.28 10.33
N GLU A 267 -19.05 4.39 10.33
CA GLU A 267 -18.77 5.16 9.12
C GLU A 267 -17.98 4.33 8.08
N PHE A 268 -17.09 3.43 8.54
CA PHE A 268 -16.41 2.50 7.64
C PHE A 268 -17.36 1.48 7.02
N VAL A 269 -18.39 1.04 7.76
CA VAL A 269 -19.43 0.14 7.23
C VAL A 269 -20.29 0.86 6.19
N GLU A 270 -20.69 2.10 6.47
CA GLU A 270 -21.44 2.94 5.52
C GLU A 270 -20.65 3.17 4.22
N LEU A 271 -19.37 3.51 4.34
CA LEU A 271 -18.49 3.70 3.18
C LEU A 271 -18.28 2.40 2.39
N ALA A 272 -18.21 1.25 3.06
CA ALA A 272 -18.14 -0.03 2.37
C ALA A 272 -19.39 -0.30 1.52
N HIS A 273 -20.57 -0.10 2.09
CA HIS A 273 -21.85 -0.25 1.36
C HIS A 273 -21.94 0.73 0.18
N GLU A 274 -21.55 1.99 0.39
CA GLU A 274 -21.53 2.98 -0.68
C GLU A 274 -20.57 2.57 -1.83
N ALA A 275 -19.37 2.13 -1.50
CA ALA A 275 -18.42 1.65 -2.51
C ALA A 275 -18.98 0.41 -3.27
N GLU A 276 -19.65 -0.50 -2.59
CA GLU A 276 -20.33 -1.63 -3.23
C GLU A 276 -21.47 -1.19 -4.15
N GLN A 277 -22.24 -0.17 -3.76
CA GLN A 277 -23.33 0.41 -4.57
C GLN A 277 -22.79 1.17 -5.79
N ILE A 278 -21.66 1.86 -5.66
CA ILE A 278 -20.96 2.51 -6.79
C ILE A 278 -20.53 1.47 -7.82
N GLY A 279 -20.15 0.26 -7.40
CA GLY A 279 -19.82 -0.85 -8.31
C GLY A 279 -18.48 -1.52 -8.11
N PHE A 280 -17.70 -1.15 -7.08
CA PHE A 280 -16.46 -1.87 -6.77
C PHE A 280 -16.73 -3.37 -6.57
N ILE A 281 -15.91 -4.20 -7.21
CA ILE A 281 -16.08 -5.67 -7.12
C ILE A 281 -15.52 -6.24 -5.82
N GLY A 282 -14.56 -5.53 -5.20
CA GLY A 282 -14.04 -5.88 -3.88
C GLY A 282 -13.81 -4.65 -3.01
N VAL A 283 -14.36 -4.68 -1.79
CA VAL A 283 -14.27 -3.59 -0.82
C VAL A 283 -13.78 -4.12 0.52
N MET A 284 -12.80 -3.44 1.10
CA MET A 284 -12.38 -3.70 2.46
C MET A 284 -12.22 -2.37 3.21
N SER A 285 -13.04 -2.15 4.23
CA SER A 285 -13.13 -0.89 4.94
C SER A 285 -13.09 -1.13 6.45
N GLY A 286 -12.26 -0.37 7.16
CA GLY A 286 -12.20 -0.49 8.61
C GLY A 286 -11.02 0.25 9.23
N PRO A 287 -11.11 0.53 10.55
CA PRO A 287 -10.14 1.36 11.25
C PRO A 287 -8.73 0.73 11.34
N LEU A 288 -8.62 -0.58 11.27
CA LEU A 288 -7.35 -1.30 11.28
C LEU A 288 -6.96 -1.87 9.92
N VAL A 289 -7.81 -1.73 8.90
CA VAL A 289 -7.48 -2.12 7.52
C VAL A 289 -6.23 -1.36 7.05
N ARG A 290 -5.43 -1.98 6.19
CA ARG A 290 -4.29 -1.40 5.46
C ARG A 290 -4.44 -1.75 3.99
N SER A 291 -3.78 -1.01 3.12
CA SER A 291 -3.88 -1.23 1.67
C SER A 291 -3.60 -2.68 1.26
N SER A 292 -2.66 -3.36 1.93
CA SER A 292 -2.30 -4.76 1.71
C SER A 292 -2.92 -5.75 2.72
N TYR A 293 -3.88 -5.31 3.54
CA TYR A 293 -4.50 -6.19 4.52
C TYR A 293 -5.33 -7.29 3.83
N ARG A 294 -4.92 -8.55 4.03
CA ARG A 294 -5.57 -9.73 3.43
C ARG A 294 -5.85 -9.55 1.93
N ALA A 295 -4.86 -9.04 1.21
CA ALA A 295 -4.99 -8.63 -0.19
C ALA A 295 -5.38 -9.82 -1.09
N GLY A 296 -4.79 -10.98 -0.87
CA GLY A 296 -5.13 -12.20 -1.62
C GLY A 296 -6.54 -12.69 -1.35
N ARG A 297 -7.02 -12.55 -0.10
CA ARG A 297 -8.41 -12.86 0.24
C ARG A 297 -9.39 -11.92 -0.46
N LEU A 298 -9.10 -10.61 -0.46
CA LEU A 298 -9.92 -9.62 -1.15
C LEU A 298 -9.98 -9.91 -2.66
N TYR A 299 -8.82 -10.18 -3.28
CA TYR A 299 -8.74 -10.56 -4.69
C TYR A 299 -9.57 -11.80 -5.00
N LYS A 300 -9.41 -12.89 -4.24
CA LYS A 300 -10.16 -14.13 -4.43
C LYS A 300 -11.67 -13.90 -4.37
N GLN A 301 -12.16 -13.21 -3.34
CA GLN A 301 -13.58 -12.89 -3.19
C GLN A 301 -14.12 -12.04 -4.35
N ALA A 302 -13.33 -11.08 -4.84
CA ALA A 302 -13.69 -10.26 -5.97
C ALA A 302 -13.80 -11.09 -7.27
N MET A 303 -12.88 -12.03 -7.50
CA MET A 303 -12.91 -12.90 -8.67
C MET A 303 -14.10 -13.87 -8.65
N GLU A 304 -14.42 -14.43 -7.48
CA GLU A 304 -15.62 -15.27 -7.29
C GLU A 304 -16.90 -14.46 -7.59
N LYS A 305 -16.98 -13.20 -7.11
CA LYS A 305 -18.11 -12.31 -7.37
C LYS A 305 -18.21 -11.92 -8.86
N LYS A 306 -17.07 -11.69 -9.53
CA LYS A 306 -17.02 -11.38 -10.97
C LYS A 306 -17.51 -12.57 -11.79
N ALA A 307 -17.05 -13.79 -11.48
CA ALA A 307 -17.47 -15.00 -12.16
C ALA A 307 -18.97 -15.34 -11.97
N SER A 308 -19.58 -14.94 -10.86
CA SER A 308 -21.01 -15.15 -10.61
C SER A 308 -21.94 -14.16 -11.31
N ARG A 309 -21.39 -13.08 -11.86
CA ARG A 309 -22.13 -12.01 -12.57
C ARG A 309 -22.06 -12.10 -14.09
N GLY A 310 -21.13 -12.87 -14.62
CA GLY A 310 -20.97 -13.15 -16.05
C GLY A 310 -21.52 -14.49 -16.44
#